data_eeb0d40e87b3ad8253fb112b0d456734
#
_entry.id   eeb0d40e87b3ad8253fb112b0d456734
#
_cell.length_a   1.000
_cell.length_b   1.000
_cell.length_c   1.000
_cell.angle_alpha   90.00
_cell.angle_beta   90.00
_cell.angle_gamma   90.00
#
_symmetry.space_group_name_H-M   'P 1'
#
loop_
_entity.id
_entity.type
_entity.pdbx_description
1 polymer ?
#
loop_
_entity_poly.entity_id
_entity_poly.type
_entity_poly.pdbx_seq_one_letter_code
_entity_poly.pdbx_strand_id
1 'polypeptide(L)'
;MATGQGTVTFDFGTGKGSTRATLTGVTATGLSSTSKLEIYIDGTDSTATHNAQEHRLIGALNFGAYATAKNANAFDAEAISTLQLTGTIACRWVFAD
;
A
#
# COMPACT_ATOMS: atom_id res chain seq x y z
N MET A 1 -16.35 18.54 0.22
CA MET A 1 -15.51 17.52 -0.43
C MET A 1 -14.53 16.95 0.60
N ALA A 2 -14.50 15.66 0.78
CA ALA A 2 -13.55 15.04 1.68
C ALA A 2 -12.29 14.64 0.91
N THR A 3 -11.13 14.83 1.56
CA THR A 3 -9.84 14.39 1.05
C THR A 3 -9.04 13.83 2.22
N GLY A 4 -8.07 12.99 1.94
CA GLY A 4 -7.20 12.48 2.95
C GLY A 4 -5.97 11.81 2.37
N GLN A 5 -4.99 11.56 3.23
CA GLN A 5 -3.76 10.88 2.86
C GLN A 5 -3.16 10.20 4.09
N GLY A 6 -2.34 9.23 3.84
CA GLY A 6 -1.65 8.52 4.92
C GLY A 6 -0.63 7.53 4.39
N THR A 7 -0.09 6.74 5.28
CA THR A 7 0.89 5.72 4.97
C THR A 7 0.37 4.35 5.40
N VAL A 8 0.77 3.33 4.66
CA VAL A 8 0.53 1.93 5.03
C VAL A 8 1.80 1.14 4.75
N THR A 9 1.96 0.05 5.47
CA THR A 9 3.10 -0.85 5.27
C THR A 9 2.55 -2.24 4.97
N PHE A 10 2.95 -2.78 3.82
CA PHE A 10 2.60 -4.14 3.44
C PHE A 10 3.71 -5.08 3.86
N ASP A 11 3.36 -6.18 4.51
CA ASP A 11 4.32 -7.20 4.96
C ASP A 11 4.19 -8.43 4.06
N PHE A 12 5.24 -8.69 3.29
CA PHE A 12 5.30 -9.83 2.37
C PHE A 12 5.86 -11.09 3.04
N GLY A 13 6.14 -11.02 4.33
CA GLY A 13 6.58 -12.17 5.11
C GLY A 13 8.08 -12.39 5.11
N THR A 14 8.48 -13.58 5.57
CA THR A 14 9.87 -13.98 5.70
C THR A 14 10.11 -15.26 4.89
N GLY A 15 11.35 -15.72 4.85
CA GLY A 15 11.71 -16.94 4.13
C GLY A 15 11.63 -16.75 2.63
N LYS A 16 10.79 -17.52 1.95
CA LYS A 16 10.61 -17.43 0.50
C LYS A 16 9.82 -16.18 0.08
N GLY A 17 9.16 -15.53 1.03
CA GLY A 17 8.35 -14.36 0.76
C GLY A 17 7.05 -14.68 0.04
N SER A 18 6.46 -13.66 -0.55
CA SER A 18 5.16 -13.74 -1.20
C SER A 18 5.09 -12.77 -2.37
N THR A 19 4.14 -13.02 -3.27
CA THR A 19 3.79 -12.10 -4.34
C THR A 19 2.59 -11.22 -3.97
N ARG A 20 1.99 -11.41 -2.79
CA ARG A 20 0.81 -10.69 -2.33
C ARG A 20 0.93 -10.36 -0.84
N ALA A 21 0.43 -9.19 -0.49
CA ALA A 21 0.26 -8.79 0.91
C ALA A 21 -1.06 -8.05 1.04
N THR A 22 -1.76 -8.26 2.15
CA THR A 22 -3.08 -7.66 2.36
C THR A 22 -3.12 -6.87 3.65
N LEU A 23 -3.97 -5.85 3.68
CA LEU A 23 -4.28 -5.05 4.86
C LEU A 23 -5.79 -4.94 4.97
N THR A 24 -6.30 -4.98 6.21
CA THR A 24 -7.72 -4.80 6.48
C THR A 24 -7.92 -3.67 7.47
N GLY A 25 -9.01 -2.91 7.30
CA GLY A 25 -9.42 -1.88 8.25
C GLY A 25 -8.44 -0.73 8.39
N VAL A 26 -7.83 -0.28 7.29
CA VAL A 26 -6.95 0.89 7.34
C VAL A 26 -7.81 2.14 7.55
N THR A 27 -7.52 2.88 8.61
CA THR A 27 -8.30 4.09 8.93
C THR A 27 -8.05 5.20 7.90
N ALA A 28 -9.13 5.73 7.34
CA ALA A 28 -9.09 6.84 6.39
C ALA A 28 -10.28 7.74 6.64
N THR A 29 -10.14 8.65 7.58
CA THR A 29 -11.23 9.52 8.03
C THR A 29 -11.80 10.32 6.88
N GLY A 30 -13.12 10.24 6.69
CA GLY A 30 -13.82 10.93 5.62
C GLY A 30 -14.00 10.10 4.35
N LEU A 31 -13.36 8.93 4.26
CA LEU A 31 -13.53 8.03 3.12
C LEU A 31 -14.96 7.50 3.07
N SER A 32 -15.48 7.31 1.87
CA SER A 32 -16.75 6.63 1.61
C SER A 32 -16.55 5.59 0.52
N SER A 33 -17.57 4.76 0.30
CA SER A 33 -17.51 3.72 -0.73
C SER A 33 -17.38 4.28 -2.16
N THR A 34 -17.68 5.57 -2.35
CA THR A 34 -17.59 6.23 -3.66
C THR A 34 -16.38 7.11 -3.81
N SER A 35 -15.56 7.28 -2.77
CA SER A 35 -14.33 8.05 -2.84
C SER A 35 -13.35 7.42 -3.82
N LYS A 36 -12.55 8.26 -4.46
CA LYS A 36 -11.45 7.80 -5.32
C LYS A 36 -10.21 7.65 -4.47
N LEU A 37 -9.69 6.44 -4.40
CA LEU A 37 -8.55 6.10 -3.54
C LEU A 37 -7.45 5.48 -4.38
N GLU A 38 -6.25 6.00 -4.22
CA GLU A 38 -5.04 5.45 -4.84
C GLU A 38 -4.03 5.09 -3.77
N ILE A 39 -3.30 4.00 -4.00
CA ILE A 39 -2.21 3.54 -3.14
C ILE A 39 -0.98 3.38 -4.04
N TYR A 40 0.16 3.90 -3.58
CA TYR A 40 1.38 3.85 -4.37
C TYR A 40 2.59 3.65 -3.46
N ILE A 41 3.64 3.04 -4.02
CA ILE A 41 4.91 2.91 -3.31
C ILE A 41 5.61 4.28 -3.32
N ASP A 42 6.16 4.69 -2.17
CA ASP A 42 6.87 5.97 -2.08
C ASP A 42 8.36 5.72 -2.16
N GLY A 43 8.97 6.26 -3.22
CA GLY A 43 10.40 6.12 -3.47
C GLY A 43 11.31 6.89 -2.52
N THR A 44 10.75 7.68 -1.59
CA THR A 44 11.52 8.41 -0.57
C THR A 44 11.43 7.77 0.81
N ASP A 45 10.54 6.77 0.98
CA ASP A 45 10.36 6.10 2.26
C ASP A 45 11.33 4.91 2.41
N SER A 46 11.50 4.48 3.65
CA SER A 46 12.23 3.27 3.98
C SER A 46 11.53 2.53 5.10
N THR A 47 11.80 1.23 5.19
CA THR A 47 11.34 0.37 6.29
C THR A 47 12.56 -0.29 6.93
N ALA A 48 12.32 -1.10 7.98
CA ALA A 48 13.40 -1.83 8.63
C ALA A 48 14.09 -2.83 7.71
N THR A 49 13.40 -3.28 6.64
CA THR A 49 13.91 -4.32 5.74
C THR A 49 14.26 -3.82 4.34
N HIS A 50 13.75 -2.64 3.95
CA HIS A 50 14.00 -2.07 2.62
C HIS A 50 14.26 -0.57 2.73
N ASN A 51 15.28 -0.08 2.03
CA ASN A 51 15.60 1.33 1.97
C ASN A 51 14.85 2.02 0.82
N ALA A 52 15.02 3.34 0.71
CA ALA A 52 14.30 4.12 -0.31
C ALA A 52 14.67 3.69 -1.73
N GLN A 53 15.93 3.35 -1.98
CA GLN A 53 16.37 2.89 -3.30
C GLN A 53 15.71 1.56 -3.66
N GLU A 54 15.60 0.65 -2.70
CA GLU A 54 14.91 -0.62 -2.90
C GLU A 54 13.42 -0.41 -3.19
N HIS A 55 12.76 0.52 -2.49
CA HIS A 55 11.36 0.86 -2.78
C HIS A 55 11.20 1.37 -4.21
N ARG A 56 12.11 2.22 -4.70
CA ARG A 56 12.05 2.69 -6.09
C ARG A 56 12.24 1.56 -7.09
N LEU A 57 13.17 0.66 -6.81
CA LEU A 57 13.42 -0.50 -7.67
C LEU A 57 12.22 -1.44 -7.71
N ILE A 58 11.67 -1.76 -6.55
CA ILE A 58 10.47 -2.61 -6.45
C ILE A 58 9.30 -1.97 -7.19
N GLY A 59 9.08 -0.67 -7.01
CA GLY A 59 8.01 0.05 -7.69
C GLY A 59 8.12 0.02 -9.21
N ALA A 60 9.34 -0.07 -9.74
CA ALA A 60 9.56 -0.15 -11.18
C ALA A 60 9.38 -1.56 -11.75
N LEU A 61 9.27 -2.61 -10.91
CA LEU A 61 9.24 -4.01 -11.32
C LEU A 61 7.84 -4.63 -11.23
N ASN A 62 6.84 -3.95 -11.80
CA ASN A 62 5.47 -4.48 -11.87
C ASN A 62 4.84 -4.70 -10.50
N PHE A 63 5.03 -3.72 -9.61
CA PHE A 63 4.40 -3.69 -8.30
C PHE A 63 3.14 -2.83 -8.39
N GLY A 64 2.06 -3.26 -7.73
CA GLY A 64 0.85 -2.46 -7.63
C GLY A 64 0.21 -2.65 -6.27
N ALA A 65 -0.45 -1.59 -5.78
CA ALA A 65 -1.20 -1.65 -4.55
C ALA A 65 -2.57 -1.01 -4.78
N TYR A 66 -3.62 -1.68 -4.30
CA TYR A 66 -5.00 -1.32 -4.63
C TYR A 66 -5.90 -1.51 -3.43
N ALA A 67 -6.93 -0.66 -3.34
CA ALA A 67 -8.01 -0.91 -2.39
C ALA A 67 -8.86 -2.07 -2.89
N THR A 68 -9.16 -3.02 -2.02
CA THR A 68 -10.04 -4.14 -2.33
C THR A 68 -11.46 -3.90 -1.83
N ALA A 69 -11.64 -3.02 -0.85
CA ALA A 69 -12.94 -2.60 -0.36
C ALA A 69 -12.82 -1.19 0.23
N LYS A 70 -13.83 -0.36 0.00
CA LYS A 70 -13.91 0.98 0.59
C LYS A 70 -15.19 1.08 1.39
N ASN A 71 -15.04 1.52 2.64
CA ASN A 71 -16.16 1.67 3.57
C ASN A 71 -16.11 3.06 4.20
N ALA A 72 -17.05 3.36 5.08
CA ALA A 72 -17.02 4.63 5.80
C ALA A 72 -15.78 4.68 6.71
N ASN A 73 -14.89 5.65 6.47
CA ASN A 73 -13.70 5.92 7.27
C ASN A 73 -12.65 4.81 7.31
N ALA A 74 -12.73 3.83 6.39
CA ALA A 74 -11.77 2.73 6.38
C ALA A 74 -11.71 2.04 5.01
N PHE A 75 -10.62 1.36 4.74
CA PHE A 75 -10.50 0.55 3.52
C PHE A 75 -9.66 -0.69 3.76
N ASP A 76 -9.87 -1.67 2.91
CA ASP A 76 -9.00 -2.85 2.80
C ASP A 76 -8.15 -2.71 1.57
N ALA A 77 -6.95 -3.30 1.59
CA ALA A 77 -6.00 -3.13 0.49
C ALA A 77 -5.21 -4.40 0.23
N GLU A 78 -4.68 -4.49 -0.99
CA GLU A 78 -3.80 -5.57 -1.41
C GLU A 78 -2.65 -5.01 -2.23
N ALA A 79 -1.44 -5.48 -1.96
CA ALA A 79 -0.29 -5.20 -2.79
C ALA A 79 0.09 -6.48 -3.53
N ILE A 80 0.42 -6.33 -4.82
CA ILE A 80 0.76 -7.44 -5.72
C ILE A 80 2.08 -7.14 -6.38
N SER A 81 2.94 -8.16 -6.46
CA SER A 81 4.22 -8.07 -7.16
C SER A 81 4.39 -9.29 -8.06
N THR A 82 5.01 -9.11 -9.20
CA THR A 82 5.36 -10.23 -10.08
C THR A 82 6.57 -11.01 -9.55
N LEU A 83 7.30 -10.44 -8.59
CA LEU A 83 8.42 -11.08 -7.94
C LEU A 83 8.05 -11.41 -6.50
N GLN A 84 8.62 -12.50 -5.97
CA GLN A 84 8.49 -12.79 -4.54
C GLN A 84 9.28 -11.77 -3.74
N LEU A 85 8.59 -11.10 -2.82
CA LEU A 85 9.18 -10.10 -1.94
C LEU A 85 9.18 -10.61 -0.51
N THR A 86 10.13 -10.13 0.28
CA THR A 86 10.18 -10.39 1.73
C THR A 86 10.20 -9.07 2.46
N GLY A 87 9.78 -9.10 3.73
CA GLY A 87 9.80 -7.94 4.60
C GLY A 87 8.70 -6.94 4.28
N THR A 88 8.93 -5.71 4.69
CA THR A 88 7.90 -4.66 4.69
C THR A 88 8.17 -3.62 3.61
N ILE A 89 7.11 -3.23 2.91
CA ILE A 89 7.15 -2.23 1.85
C ILE A 89 6.26 -1.07 2.27
N ALA A 90 6.83 0.15 2.29
CA ALA A 90 6.07 1.34 2.64
C ALA A 90 5.36 1.90 1.42
N CYS A 91 4.07 2.16 1.59
CA CYS A 91 3.24 2.78 0.57
C CYS A 91 2.51 3.98 1.17
N ARG A 92 2.04 4.87 0.30
CA ARG A 92 1.18 5.99 0.67
C ARG A 92 -0.16 5.83 0.00
N TRP A 93 -1.18 6.41 0.61
CA TRP A 93 -2.50 6.45 0.01
C TRP A 93 -3.04 7.88 0.03
N VAL A 94 -3.87 8.16 -0.95
CA VAL A 94 -4.54 9.46 -1.07
C VAL A 94 -5.95 9.21 -1.59
N PHE A 95 -6.92 9.96 -1.08
CA PHE A 95 -8.27 9.90 -1.61
C PHE A 95 -8.89 11.29 -1.77
N ALA A 96 -9.85 11.35 -2.66
CA ALA A 96 -10.71 12.52 -2.86
C ALA A 96 -12.10 12.04 -3.24
N ASP A 97 -13.08 12.80 -2.84
CA ASP A 97 -14.47 12.56 -3.27
C ASP A 97 -14.73 13.05 -4.69
#